data_1c922d4450cbbfc95947fdd09e9e84fe
#
_entry.id   1c922d4450cbbfc95947fdd09e9e84fe
#
_cell.length_a   1.000
_cell.length_b   1.000
_cell.length_c   1.000
_cell.angle_alpha   90.00
_cell.angle_beta   90.00
_cell.angle_gamma   90.00
#
_symmetry.space_group_name_H-M   'P 1'
#
loop_
_entity.id
_entity.type
_entity.pdbx_description
1 polymer ?
#
loop_
_entity_poly.entity_id
_entity_poly.type
_entity_poly.pdbx_seq_one_letter_code
_entity_poly.pdbx_strand_id
1 'polypeptide(L)'
;MSAAQIMVVGEVYLDHIFSGFERWPAPGEEALARHYTRELGGGTLITACALARLGCGVRVLGAIGAQDRPVFAQRLGEFGVSADGLVDSPAGTGVTTSVSLQDDRSFFTYHGANADLSALLLDETSIAAMSAATHVHFALPLPAAVAQPLLPLLARAGCSTSLDVGFSPAWLADPANHATCRAVTWFLPNQKEAALMGCGDGADACLAWAHALGLRQAVIKRGAAGAMVIDDAGARRVAAPIVPVRDTTGAGDAFDAGFLAAQLRGLSPDESAQHGCHAGAACCSALGALDGLFLLSPPTHEDVP
;
A
#
# COMPACT_ATOMS: atom_id res chain seq x y z
N MET A 1 17.72 -14.98 -15.57
CA MET A 1 17.70 -13.69 -14.84
C MET A 1 17.14 -13.97 -13.46
N SER A 2 17.77 -13.46 -12.36
CA SER A 2 17.22 -13.57 -11.02
C SER A 2 15.84 -12.91 -11.03
N ALA A 3 14.82 -13.54 -10.42
CA ALA A 3 13.50 -12.92 -10.29
C ALA A 3 13.62 -11.57 -9.59
N ALA A 4 12.91 -10.56 -10.07
CA ALA A 4 12.91 -9.24 -9.47
C ALA A 4 12.53 -9.34 -7.98
N GLN A 5 13.38 -8.85 -7.10
CA GLN A 5 13.10 -8.78 -5.66
C GLN A 5 12.51 -7.43 -5.32
N ILE A 6 11.30 -7.45 -4.79
CA ILE A 6 10.61 -6.25 -4.31
C ILE A 6 10.71 -6.20 -2.79
N MET A 7 11.09 -5.08 -2.24
CA MET A 7 10.95 -4.82 -0.82
C MET A 7 9.77 -3.88 -0.57
N VAL A 8 8.81 -4.33 0.23
CA VAL A 8 7.67 -3.50 0.67
C VAL A 8 7.97 -3.00 2.08
N VAL A 9 7.89 -1.68 2.25
CA VAL A 9 8.37 -0.99 3.44
C VAL A 9 7.29 -0.09 3.99
N GLY A 10 7.01 -0.15 5.30
CA GLY A 10 6.08 0.78 5.89
C GLY A 10 5.32 0.26 7.10
N GLU A 11 4.13 0.81 7.28
CA GLU A 11 3.31 0.56 8.45
C GLU A 11 2.73 -0.85 8.49
N VAL A 12 2.74 -1.43 9.68
CA VAL A 12 2.27 -2.77 9.98
C VAL A 12 1.32 -2.72 11.18
N TYR A 13 0.14 -3.28 11.04
CA TYR A 13 -0.88 -3.26 12.08
C TYR A 13 -1.46 -4.65 12.36
N LEU A 14 -2.03 -4.80 13.56
CA LEU A 14 -3.04 -5.80 13.86
C LEU A 14 -4.40 -5.12 13.83
N ASP A 15 -5.27 -5.57 12.94
CA ASP A 15 -6.61 -5.05 12.82
C ASP A 15 -7.57 -5.85 13.69
N HIS A 16 -8.24 -5.18 14.62
CA HIS A 16 -9.34 -5.69 15.42
C HIS A 16 -10.65 -5.20 14.81
N ILE A 17 -11.40 -6.08 14.19
CA ILE A 17 -12.60 -5.75 13.41
C ILE A 17 -13.82 -6.20 14.19
N PHE A 18 -14.62 -5.24 14.65
CA PHE A 18 -15.87 -5.49 15.36
C PHE A 18 -17.07 -5.09 14.50
N SER A 19 -18.09 -5.93 14.44
CA SER A 19 -19.31 -5.66 13.69
C SER A 19 -20.56 -6.28 14.31
N GLY A 20 -21.74 -5.89 13.79
CA GLY A 20 -23.02 -6.38 14.26
C GLY A 20 -23.50 -5.69 15.54
N PHE A 21 -23.11 -4.45 15.75
CA PHE A 21 -23.67 -3.60 16.79
C PHE A 21 -25.06 -3.11 16.44
N GLU A 22 -25.91 -2.93 17.45
CA GLU A 22 -27.24 -2.35 17.27
C GLU A 22 -27.19 -0.82 17.27
N ARG A 23 -26.31 -0.23 18.09
CA ARG A 23 -26.12 1.20 18.21
C ARG A 23 -24.72 1.53 18.74
N TRP A 24 -24.31 2.77 18.58
CA TRP A 24 -23.11 3.30 19.22
C TRP A 24 -23.41 3.51 20.73
N PRO A 25 -22.52 3.05 21.64
CA PRO A 25 -22.74 3.23 23.07
C PRO A 25 -22.60 4.70 23.48
N ALA A 26 -23.44 5.14 24.40
CA ALA A 26 -23.22 6.41 25.09
C ALA A 26 -22.07 6.28 26.12
N PRO A 27 -21.48 7.41 26.58
CA PRO A 27 -20.45 7.35 27.61
C PRO A 27 -20.95 6.59 28.87
N GLY A 28 -20.19 5.57 29.29
CA GLY A 28 -20.51 4.70 30.40
C GLY A 28 -21.38 3.49 30.06
N GLU A 29 -21.79 3.34 28.80
CA GLU A 29 -22.53 2.15 28.35
C GLU A 29 -21.62 1.13 27.65
N GLU A 30 -22.06 -0.12 27.63
CA GLU A 30 -21.45 -1.21 26.84
C GLU A 30 -22.27 -1.47 25.59
N ALA A 31 -21.60 -1.78 24.48
CA ALA A 31 -22.21 -2.31 23.28
C ALA A 31 -21.56 -3.67 22.95
N LEU A 32 -22.41 -4.68 22.68
CA LEU A 32 -21.95 -6.02 22.36
C LEU A 32 -21.84 -6.19 20.84
N ALA A 33 -20.66 -6.53 20.35
CA ALA A 33 -20.45 -6.92 18.97
C ALA A 33 -20.91 -8.37 18.75
N ARG A 34 -21.55 -8.64 17.61
CA ARG A 34 -21.91 -10.02 17.22
C ARG A 34 -20.78 -10.75 16.51
N HIS A 35 -19.87 -10.00 15.90
CA HIS A 35 -18.74 -10.55 15.15
C HIS A 35 -17.46 -9.84 15.55
N TYR A 36 -16.41 -10.61 15.70
CA TYR A 36 -15.05 -10.15 15.94
C TYR A 36 -14.08 -10.94 15.09
N THR A 37 -13.18 -10.23 14.41
CA THR A 37 -12.07 -10.82 13.65
C THR A 37 -10.79 -10.07 13.99
N ARG A 38 -9.68 -10.82 14.10
CA ARG A 38 -8.34 -10.28 14.20
C ARG A 38 -7.58 -10.66 12.94
N GLU A 39 -7.02 -9.68 12.24
CA GLU A 39 -6.31 -9.91 11.00
C GLU A 39 -5.04 -9.03 10.92
N LEU A 40 -4.12 -9.38 10.03
CA LEU A 40 -2.99 -8.51 9.73
C LEU A 40 -3.47 -7.34 8.87
N GLY A 41 -2.98 -6.15 9.20
CA GLY A 41 -3.29 -4.90 8.51
C GLY A 41 -2.05 -4.11 8.16
N GLY A 42 -2.29 -2.96 7.52
CA GLY A 42 -1.26 -2.08 6.98
C GLY A 42 -0.93 -2.36 5.53
N GLY A 43 -0.79 -1.30 4.75
CA GLY A 43 -0.53 -1.37 3.31
C GLY A 43 0.71 -2.20 2.98
N THR A 44 1.71 -2.18 3.86
CA THR A 44 2.95 -2.98 3.71
C THR A 44 2.66 -4.48 3.56
N LEU A 45 1.82 -5.04 4.43
CA LEU A 45 1.56 -6.49 4.41
C LEU A 45 0.59 -6.88 3.30
N ILE A 46 -0.43 -6.06 3.07
CA ILE A 46 -1.41 -6.33 2.02
C ILE A 46 -0.72 -6.32 0.65
N THR A 47 0.07 -5.28 0.36
CA THR A 47 0.84 -5.19 -0.89
C THR A 47 1.85 -6.33 -1.03
N ALA A 48 2.56 -6.71 0.05
CA ALA A 48 3.51 -7.81 0.03
C ALA A 48 2.84 -9.16 -0.27
N CYS A 49 1.72 -9.47 0.39
CA CYS A 49 0.94 -10.69 0.15
C CYS A 49 0.39 -10.73 -1.28
N ALA A 50 -0.13 -9.61 -1.79
CA ALA A 50 -0.61 -9.51 -3.16
C ALA A 50 0.51 -9.74 -4.19
N LEU A 51 1.69 -9.12 -4.02
CA LEU A 51 2.86 -9.32 -4.87
C LEU A 51 3.32 -10.79 -4.88
N ALA A 52 3.35 -11.43 -3.71
CA ALA A 52 3.71 -12.84 -3.60
C ALA A 52 2.72 -13.73 -4.35
N ARG A 53 1.41 -13.47 -4.24
CA ARG A 53 0.37 -14.17 -5.01
C ARG A 53 0.52 -13.97 -6.52
N LEU A 54 1.04 -12.83 -6.95
CA LEU A 54 1.35 -12.53 -8.36
C LEU A 54 2.70 -13.12 -8.82
N GLY A 55 3.37 -13.93 -7.98
CA GLY A 55 4.60 -14.64 -8.31
C GLY A 55 5.87 -13.80 -8.22
N CYS A 56 5.83 -12.66 -7.53
CA CYS A 56 7.02 -11.85 -7.28
C CYS A 56 7.82 -12.38 -6.08
N GLY A 57 9.15 -12.24 -6.12
CA GLY A 57 10.00 -12.38 -4.94
C GLY A 57 9.83 -11.16 -4.03
N VAL A 58 9.31 -11.36 -2.81
CA VAL A 58 8.95 -10.26 -1.91
C VAL A 58 9.67 -10.36 -0.59
N ARG A 59 10.12 -9.22 -0.07
CA ARG A 59 10.57 -9.02 1.32
C ARG A 59 9.80 -7.86 1.92
N VAL A 60 9.58 -7.92 3.24
CA VAL A 60 8.95 -6.83 4.01
C VAL A 60 9.97 -6.16 4.92
N LEU A 61 9.79 -4.87 5.18
CA LEU A 61 10.50 -4.14 6.23
C LEU A 61 9.49 -3.30 7.00
N GLY A 62 9.37 -3.56 8.30
CA GLY A 62 8.45 -2.89 9.20
C GLY A 62 8.79 -3.22 10.64
N ALA A 63 7.98 -2.76 11.60
CA ALA A 63 8.22 -3.01 13.01
C ALA A 63 6.98 -3.55 13.73
N ILE A 64 7.19 -4.52 14.63
CA ILE A 64 6.12 -5.18 15.41
C ILE A 64 6.57 -5.37 16.87
N GLY A 65 5.63 -5.66 17.74
CA GLY A 65 5.94 -6.21 19.06
C GLY A 65 6.38 -7.68 18.98
N ALA A 66 7.44 -8.04 19.67
CA ALA A 66 8.01 -9.39 19.64
C ALA A 66 6.96 -10.49 19.97
N GLN A 67 6.00 -10.20 20.85
CA GLN A 67 4.94 -11.12 21.25
C GLN A 67 3.99 -11.50 20.10
N ASP A 68 3.86 -10.67 19.09
CA ASP A 68 2.96 -10.89 17.96
C ASP A 68 3.65 -11.59 16.78
N ARG A 69 4.98 -11.70 16.78
CA ARG A 69 5.77 -12.34 15.71
C ARG A 69 5.23 -13.69 15.25
N PRO A 70 4.80 -14.63 16.14
CA PRO A 70 4.25 -15.91 15.69
C PRO A 70 3.00 -15.77 14.83
N VAL A 71 2.12 -14.81 15.15
CA VAL A 71 0.89 -14.55 14.38
C VAL A 71 1.23 -13.99 13.00
N PHE A 72 2.17 -13.04 12.93
CA PHE A 72 2.64 -12.50 11.65
C PHE A 72 3.32 -13.58 10.81
N ALA A 73 4.22 -14.36 11.39
CA ALA A 73 4.94 -15.42 10.66
C ALA A 73 3.98 -16.47 10.09
N GLN A 74 2.98 -16.88 10.87
CA GLN A 74 1.97 -17.84 10.43
C GLN A 74 1.17 -17.28 9.25
N ARG A 75 0.56 -16.10 9.41
CA ARG A 75 -0.36 -15.54 8.40
C ARG A 75 0.38 -15.13 7.13
N LEU A 76 1.54 -14.51 7.22
CA LEU A 76 2.39 -14.18 6.07
C LEU A 76 2.86 -15.43 5.34
N GLY A 77 3.16 -16.51 6.09
CA GLY A 77 3.55 -17.82 5.54
C GLY A 77 2.49 -18.42 4.62
N GLU A 78 1.19 -18.18 4.85
CA GLU A 78 0.11 -18.63 3.97
C GLU A 78 0.19 -17.99 2.56
N PHE A 79 0.83 -16.83 2.45
CA PHE A 79 1.09 -16.14 1.19
C PHE A 79 2.52 -16.38 0.65
N GLY A 80 3.35 -17.15 1.36
CA GLY A 80 4.75 -17.35 1.00
C GLY A 80 5.66 -16.14 1.29
N VAL A 81 5.24 -15.24 2.17
CA VAL A 81 6.01 -14.07 2.63
C VAL A 81 6.68 -14.38 3.95
N SER A 82 8.02 -14.13 4.06
CA SER A 82 8.73 -14.26 5.34
C SER A 82 8.50 -13.04 6.24
N ALA A 83 8.36 -13.29 7.54
CA ALA A 83 8.32 -12.26 8.57
C ALA A 83 9.72 -11.78 9.04
N ASP A 84 10.82 -12.32 8.47
CA ASP A 84 12.19 -12.04 8.93
C ASP A 84 12.60 -10.57 8.83
N GLY A 85 11.99 -9.81 7.92
CA GLY A 85 12.22 -8.37 7.79
C GLY A 85 11.40 -7.50 8.74
N LEU A 86 10.55 -8.08 9.58
CA LEU A 86 9.86 -7.35 10.63
C LEU A 86 10.76 -7.24 11.87
N VAL A 87 11.03 -6.03 12.32
CA VAL A 87 11.92 -5.73 13.45
C VAL A 87 11.12 -5.67 14.74
N ASP A 88 11.64 -6.27 15.82
CA ASP A 88 11.01 -6.21 17.13
C ASP A 88 11.17 -4.83 17.76
N SER A 89 10.06 -4.25 18.22
CA SER A 89 10.04 -2.97 18.93
C SER A 89 9.42 -3.14 20.33
N PRO A 90 9.99 -2.51 21.35
CA PRO A 90 9.41 -2.49 22.69
C PRO A 90 8.09 -1.69 22.77
N ALA A 91 7.80 -0.85 21.79
CA ALA A 91 6.53 -0.11 21.72
C ALA A 91 5.32 -0.99 21.42
N GLY A 92 5.54 -2.29 21.08
CA GLY A 92 4.48 -3.20 20.68
C GLY A 92 3.99 -2.96 19.25
N THR A 93 3.20 -3.90 18.76
CA THR A 93 2.62 -3.80 17.40
C THR A 93 1.61 -2.65 17.32
N GLY A 94 1.58 -1.95 16.17
CA GLY A 94 0.49 -1.04 15.86
C GLY A 94 -0.85 -1.76 15.82
N VAL A 95 -1.90 -1.12 16.30
CA VAL A 95 -3.26 -1.71 16.36
C VAL A 95 -4.25 -0.75 15.72
N THR A 96 -5.07 -1.25 14.81
CA THR A 96 -6.26 -0.55 14.34
C THR A 96 -7.51 -1.30 14.82
N THR A 97 -8.40 -0.61 15.49
CA THR A 97 -9.73 -1.14 15.82
C THR A 97 -10.75 -0.54 14.88
N SER A 98 -11.35 -1.38 14.05
CA SER A 98 -12.46 -1.01 13.16
C SER A 98 -13.78 -1.40 13.80
N VAL A 99 -14.70 -0.46 13.91
CA VAL A 99 -16.06 -0.65 14.42
C VAL A 99 -17.04 -0.33 13.32
N SER A 100 -17.75 -1.35 12.84
CA SER A 100 -18.78 -1.20 11.79
C SER A 100 -20.16 -1.09 12.44
N LEU A 101 -20.85 0.00 12.17
CA LEU A 101 -22.22 0.24 12.59
C LEU A 101 -23.06 0.63 11.37
N GLN A 102 -24.09 -0.13 11.06
CA GLN A 102 -24.88 0.03 9.84
C GLN A 102 -23.99 0.00 8.58
N ASP A 103 -23.99 1.06 7.79
CA ASP A 103 -23.25 1.18 6.53
C ASP A 103 -21.95 1.98 6.65
N ASP A 104 -21.51 2.33 7.90
CA ASP A 104 -20.31 3.14 8.12
C ASP A 104 -19.33 2.49 9.09
N ARG A 105 -18.07 2.93 9.04
CA ARG A 105 -16.97 2.42 9.85
C ARG A 105 -16.27 3.54 10.58
N SER A 106 -15.96 3.28 11.86
CA SER A 106 -15.09 4.13 12.67
C SER A 106 -13.81 3.40 13.01
N PHE A 107 -12.70 4.14 13.04
CA PHE A 107 -11.38 3.56 13.31
C PHE A 107 -10.73 4.21 14.51
N PHE A 108 -10.07 3.38 15.33
CA PHE A 108 -9.21 3.81 16.43
C PHE A 108 -7.84 3.20 16.19
N THR A 109 -6.82 4.05 16.00
CA THR A 109 -5.48 3.58 15.66
C THR A 109 -4.48 3.94 16.76
N TYR A 110 -3.73 2.94 17.19
CA TYR A 110 -2.52 3.06 17.98
C TYR A 110 -1.32 2.73 17.11
N HIS A 111 -0.42 3.68 16.90
CA HIS A 111 0.70 3.49 15.99
C HIS A 111 1.73 2.47 16.48
N GLY A 112 1.93 2.32 17.80
CA GLY A 112 2.88 1.38 18.35
C GLY A 112 4.27 1.52 17.71
N ALA A 113 4.85 0.41 17.31
CA ALA A 113 6.15 0.33 16.65
C ALA A 113 6.27 1.16 15.35
N ASN A 114 5.16 1.49 14.70
CA ASN A 114 5.18 2.32 13.49
C ASN A 114 5.65 3.75 13.77
N ALA A 115 5.58 4.24 15.02
CA ALA A 115 6.10 5.54 15.40
C ALA A 115 7.63 5.65 15.21
N ASP A 116 8.34 4.53 15.24
CA ASP A 116 9.80 4.47 15.11
C ASP A 116 10.29 4.20 13.67
N LEU A 117 9.37 4.09 12.69
CA LEU A 117 9.71 3.74 11.31
C LEU A 117 10.75 4.69 10.69
N SER A 118 10.71 5.99 11.01
CA SER A 118 11.69 6.93 10.47
C SER A 118 13.12 6.58 10.87
N ALA A 119 13.35 6.15 12.12
CA ALA A 119 14.65 5.70 12.58
C ALA A 119 15.06 4.36 11.95
N LEU A 120 14.12 3.42 11.85
CA LEU A 120 14.33 2.12 11.20
C LEU A 120 14.75 2.27 9.74
N LEU A 121 14.12 3.18 8.99
CA LEU A 121 14.41 3.40 7.57
C LEU A 121 15.78 4.03 7.33
N LEU A 122 16.32 4.76 8.30
CA LEU A 122 17.64 5.38 8.24
C LEU A 122 18.75 4.54 8.89
N ASP A 123 18.41 3.35 9.43
CA ASP A 123 19.40 2.41 9.93
C ASP A 123 20.24 1.82 8.78
N GLU A 124 21.54 1.64 8.98
CA GLU A 124 22.47 1.16 7.96
C GLU A 124 22.10 -0.23 7.43
N THR A 125 21.62 -1.13 8.30
CA THR A 125 21.17 -2.48 7.91
C THR A 125 19.93 -2.42 7.02
N SER A 126 18.97 -1.56 7.36
CA SER A 126 17.75 -1.34 6.58
C SER A 126 18.07 -0.72 5.22
N ILE A 127 18.95 0.27 5.17
CA ILE A 127 19.41 0.90 3.92
C ILE A 127 20.11 -0.14 3.02
N ALA A 128 20.99 -0.97 3.58
CA ALA A 128 21.66 -2.03 2.84
C ALA A 128 20.67 -3.06 2.29
N ALA A 129 19.68 -3.46 3.10
CA ALA A 129 18.64 -4.40 2.68
C ALA A 129 17.75 -3.82 1.58
N MET A 130 17.34 -2.56 1.66
CA MET A 130 16.58 -1.86 0.62
C MET A 130 17.40 -1.70 -0.67
N SER A 131 18.68 -1.34 -0.56
CA SER A 131 19.59 -1.15 -1.69
C SER A 131 19.89 -2.44 -2.47
N ALA A 132 19.66 -3.60 -1.87
CA ALA A 132 19.81 -4.90 -2.53
C ALA A 132 18.56 -5.34 -3.33
N ALA A 133 17.43 -4.60 -3.21
CA ALA A 133 16.21 -4.88 -3.93
C ALA A 133 16.24 -4.27 -5.35
N THR A 134 15.50 -4.85 -6.28
CA THR A 134 15.25 -4.27 -7.61
C THR A 134 14.32 -3.06 -7.52
N HIS A 135 13.36 -3.15 -6.60
CA HIS A 135 12.36 -2.11 -6.34
C HIS A 135 12.03 -2.02 -4.86
N VAL A 136 11.86 -0.79 -4.35
CA VAL A 136 11.33 -0.54 -3.00
C VAL A 136 10.01 0.19 -3.11
N HIS A 137 8.96 -0.43 -2.59
CA HIS A 137 7.65 0.18 -2.43
C HIS A 137 7.47 0.70 -1.01
N PHE A 138 7.23 1.98 -0.87
CA PHE A 138 6.94 2.64 0.39
C PHE A 138 5.42 2.72 0.59
N ALA A 139 4.89 1.94 1.53
CA ALA A 139 3.49 1.92 1.94
C ALA A 139 3.32 2.67 3.28
N LEU A 140 3.65 3.95 3.28
CA LEU A 140 3.61 4.83 4.46
C LEU A 140 3.70 6.31 4.03
N PRO A 141 3.25 7.26 4.89
CA PRO A 141 3.49 8.68 4.68
C PRO A 141 4.98 9.01 4.93
N LEU A 142 5.84 8.75 3.93
CA LEU A 142 7.31 8.91 4.02
C LEU A 142 7.70 10.38 4.19
N PRO A 143 8.18 10.83 5.39
CA PRO A 143 8.51 12.23 5.60
C PRO A 143 9.68 12.69 4.74
N ALA A 144 9.65 13.95 4.30
CA ALA A 144 10.74 14.54 3.52
C ALA A 144 12.12 14.43 4.22
N ALA A 145 12.17 14.53 5.55
CA ALA A 145 13.39 14.36 6.33
C ALA A 145 14.01 12.96 6.23
N VAL A 146 13.20 11.92 5.98
CA VAL A 146 13.66 10.54 5.72
C VAL A 146 13.95 10.34 4.25
N ALA A 147 13.07 10.82 3.38
CA ALA A 147 13.19 10.66 1.93
C ALA A 147 14.45 11.31 1.36
N GLN A 148 14.80 12.51 1.83
CA GLN A 148 15.96 13.29 1.34
C GLN A 148 17.30 12.54 1.43
N PRO A 149 17.70 11.94 2.56
CA PRO A 149 18.92 11.14 2.63
C PRO A 149 18.77 9.75 1.99
N LEU A 150 17.57 9.11 2.05
CA LEU A 150 17.36 7.72 1.66
C LEU A 150 17.24 7.51 0.15
N LEU A 151 16.34 8.25 -0.52
CA LEU A 151 16.01 8.00 -1.93
C LEU A 151 17.23 8.14 -2.87
N PRO A 152 18.17 9.12 -2.68
CA PRO A 152 19.39 9.17 -3.48
C PRO A 152 20.33 7.97 -3.28
N LEU A 153 20.33 7.33 -2.10
CA LEU A 153 21.09 6.10 -1.86
C LEU A 153 20.52 4.94 -2.67
N LEU A 154 19.21 4.75 -2.63
CA LEU A 154 18.51 3.71 -3.40
C LEU A 154 18.69 3.92 -4.91
N ALA A 155 18.58 5.16 -5.39
CA ALA A 155 18.81 5.48 -6.80
C ALA A 155 20.25 5.16 -7.26
N ARG A 156 21.26 5.46 -6.44
CA ARG A 156 22.66 5.09 -6.71
C ARG A 156 22.90 3.58 -6.73
N ALA A 157 22.12 2.83 -5.96
CA ALA A 157 22.14 1.37 -5.99
C ALA A 157 21.39 0.77 -7.21
N GLY A 158 20.78 1.61 -8.06
CA GLY A 158 19.99 1.16 -9.22
C GLY A 158 18.58 0.68 -8.86
N CYS A 159 18.13 0.95 -7.64
CA CYS A 159 16.83 0.55 -7.14
C CYS A 159 15.76 1.57 -7.57
N SER A 160 14.69 1.12 -8.23
CA SER A 160 13.51 1.94 -8.48
C SER A 160 12.63 2.02 -7.23
N THR A 161 11.80 3.05 -7.13
CA THR A 161 11.00 3.29 -5.93
C THR A 161 9.56 3.68 -6.26
N SER A 162 8.62 3.30 -5.39
CA SER A 162 7.23 3.79 -5.46
C SER A 162 6.72 4.18 -4.09
N LEU A 163 5.72 5.05 -4.06
CA LEU A 163 5.12 5.59 -2.85
C LEU A 163 3.60 5.54 -2.91
N ASP A 164 2.99 4.82 -1.98
CA ASP A 164 1.61 5.00 -1.54
C ASP A 164 1.62 5.58 -0.12
N VAL A 165 1.04 6.75 0.04
CA VAL A 165 1.05 7.46 1.33
C VAL A 165 0.01 6.89 2.29
N GLY A 166 -1.03 6.26 1.76
CA GLY A 166 -2.24 6.01 2.51
C GLY A 166 -2.95 7.31 2.89
N PHE A 167 -4.05 7.22 3.61
CA PHE A 167 -4.83 8.40 3.98
C PHE A 167 -4.20 9.15 5.17
N SER A 168 -3.24 10.02 4.89
CA SER A 168 -2.58 10.91 5.87
C SER A 168 -2.78 12.38 5.50
N PRO A 169 -3.91 13.01 5.88
CA PRO A 169 -4.23 14.38 5.49
C PRO A 169 -3.17 15.40 5.86
N ALA A 170 -2.55 15.29 7.03
CA ALA A 170 -1.51 16.19 7.47
C ALA A 170 -0.26 16.11 6.59
N TRP A 171 0.16 14.91 6.22
CA TRP A 171 1.29 14.69 5.32
C TRP A 171 0.99 15.20 3.90
N LEU A 172 -0.21 14.90 3.37
CA LEU A 172 -0.65 15.30 2.03
C LEU A 172 -0.80 16.82 1.89
N ALA A 173 -1.19 17.50 2.94
CA ALA A 173 -1.34 18.96 2.96
C ALA A 173 0.00 19.72 3.13
N ASP A 174 1.09 19.04 3.50
CA ASP A 174 2.39 19.68 3.73
C ASP A 174 3.22 19.76 2.43
N PRO A 175 3.47 20.97 1.87
CA PRO A 175 4.26 21.14 0.66
C PRO A 175 5.69 20.61 0.77
N ALA A 176 6.25 20.49 1.97
CA ALA A 176 7.60 19.92 2.16
C ALA A 176 7.68 18.48 1.64
N ASN A 177 6.58 17.71 1.72
CA ASN A 177 6.51 16.34 1.26
C ASN A 177 6.37 16.18 -0.27
N HIS A 178 6.07 17.27 -1.01
CA HIS A 178 6.06 17.23 -2.47
C HIS A 178 7.42 16.82 -3.05
N ALA A 179 8.52 17.13 -2.34
CA ALA A 179 9.86 16.69 -2.73
C ALA A 179 10.01 15.16 -2.71
N THR A 180 9.37 14.49 -1.76
CA THR A 180 9.31 13.01 -1.69
C THR A 180 8.58 12.44 -2.90
N CYS A 181 7.40 12.98 -3.24
CA CYS A 181 6.63 12.54 -4.40
C CYS A 181 7.42 12.67 -5.72
N ARG A 182 8.23 13.74 -5.89
CA ARG A 182 9.08 13.94 -7.06
C ARG A 182 10.27 12.99 -7.14
N ALA A 183 10.75 12.52 -6.00
CA ALA A 183 11.97 11.74 -5.90
C ALA A 183 11.76 10.24 -6.11
N VAL A 184 10.54 9.74 -5.98
CA VAL A 184 10.21 8.35 -6.29
C VAL A 184 9.99 8.13 -7.79
N THR A 185 10.14 6.88 -8.26
CA THR A 185 9.87 6.54 -9.66
C THR A 185 8.38 6.60 -9.95
N TRP A 186 7.55 6.04 -9.05
CA TRP A 186 6.09 6.07 -9.18
C TRP A 186 5.43 6.63 -7.92
N PHE A 187 4.55 7.62 -8.09
CA PHE A 187 3.66 8.08 -7.03
C PHE A 187 2.25 7.51 -7.27
N LEU A 188 1.69 6.80 -6.28
CA LEU A 188 0.48 5.97 -6.43
C LEU A 188 -0.68 6.42 -5.50
N PRO A 189 -1.10 7.70 -5.54
CA PRO A 189 -2.17 8.18 -4.68
C PRO A 189 -3.53 7.66 -5.15
N ASN A 190 -4.51 7.64 -4.24
CA ASN A 190 -5.91 7.55 -4.64
C ASN A 190 -6.47 8.94 -4.98
N GLN A 191 -7.70 8.97 -5.53
CA GLN A 191 -8.35 10.22 -5.96
C GLN A 191 -8.55 11.22 -4.80
N LYS A 192 -8.84 10.76 -3.59
CA LYS A 192 -9.03 11.63 -2.42
C LYS A 192 -7.70 12.25 -1.98
N GLU A 193 -6.64 11.45 -1.97
CA GLU A 193 -5.28 11.90 -1.65
C GLU A 193 -4.77 12.92 -2.68
N ALA A 194 -4.92 12.62 -3.97
CA ALA A 194 -4.55 13.53 -5.03
C ALA A 194 -5.33 14.86 -4.94
N ALA A 195 -6.64 14.81 -4.61
CA ALA A 195 -7.46 16.00 -4.42
C ALA A 195 -7.00 16.85 -3.22
N LEU A 196 -6.57 16.24 -2.10
CA LEU A 196 -5.96 16.95 -0.97
C LEU A 196 -4.67 17.67 -1.34
N MET A 197 -3.95 17.17 -2.36
CA MET A 197 -2.75 17.80 -2.93
C MET A 197 -3.07 18.78 -4.07
N GLY A 198 -4.35 19.09 -4.31
CA GLY A 198 -4.80 20.06 -5.31
C GLY A 198 -5.04 19.50 -6.71
N CYS A 199 -5.09 18.17 -6.89
CA CYS A 199 -5.45 17.57 -8.17
C CYS A 199 -6.93 17.82 -8.48
N GLY A 200 -7.21 18.39 -9.65
CA GLY A 200 -8.58 18.52 -10.17
C GLY A 200 -9.06 17.27 -10.91
N ASP A 201 -10.31 17.32 -11.35
CA ASP A 201 -10.90 16.23 -12.14
C ASP A 201 -10.54 16.32 -13.63
N GLY A 202 -10.41 15.15 -14.25
CA GLY A 202 -10.12 15.03 -15.69
C GLY A 202 -8.62 14.94 -16.01
N ALA A 203 -8.32 14.49 -17.24
CA ALA A 203 -6.94 14.21 -17.65
C ALA A 203 -6.07 15.47 -17.67
N ASP A 204 -6.59 16.57 -18.23
CA ASP A 204 -5.83 17.84 -18.36
C ASP A 204 -5.52 18.42 -16.96
N ALA A 205 -6.49 18.38 -16.04
CA ALA A 205 -6.29 18.85 -14.66
C ALA A 205 -5.27 17.99 -13.90
N CYS A 206 -5.32 16.67 -14.06
CA CYS A 206 -4.35 15.76 -13.45
C CYS A 206 -2.93 15.97 -14.03
N LEU A 207 -2.82 16.20 -15.35
CA LEU A 207 -1.55 16.48 -15.97
C LEU A 207 -0.97 17.82 -15.51
N ALA A 208 -1.79 18.88 -15.46
CA ALA A 208 -1.38 20.18 -14.95
C ALA A 208 -0.93 20.12 -13.48
N TRP A 209 -1.65 19.36 -12.65
CA TRP A 209 -1.28 19.09 -11.26
C TRP A 209 0.07 18.38 -11.14
N ALA A 210 0.27 17.32 -11.92
CA ALA A 210 1.53 16.59 -11.91
C ALA A 210 2.71 17.47 -12.32
N HIS A 211 2.55 18.29 -13.38
CA HIS A 211 3.55 19.27 -13.82
C HIS A 211 3.83 20.32 -12.75
N ALA A 212 2.81 20.86 -12.09
CA ALA A 212 2.97 21.86 -11.01
C ALA A 212 3.76 21.30 -9.82
N LEU A 213 3.56 20.01 -9.49
CA LEU A 213 4.32 19.31 -8.46
C LEU A 213 5.69 18.83 -8.96
N GLY A 214 5.96 18.83 -10.26
CA GLY A 214 7.16 18.26 -10.86
C GLY A 214 7.24 16.73 -10.79
N LEU A 215 6.08 16.05 -10.78
CA LEU A 215 6.00 14.59 -10.82
C LEU A 215 6.37 14.10 -12.24
N ARG A 216 7.20 13.08 -12.32
CA ARG A 216 7.56 12.45 -13.59
C ARG A 216 6.56 11.36 -13.97
N GLN A 217 6.16 10.54 -12.98
CA GLN A 217 5.24 9.42 -13.15
C GLN A 217 4.31 9.31 -11.95
N ALA A 218 3.01 9.19 -12.21
CA ALA A 218 2.02 8.93 -11.18
C ALA A 218 0.88 8.06 -11.72
N VAL A 219 0.23 7.33 -10.82
CA VAL A 219 -1.03 6.64 -11.13
C VAL A 219 -2.03 6.98 -10.04
N ILE A 220 -3.10 7.67 -10.41
CA ILE A 220 -4.18 8.01 -9.47
C ILE A 220 -5.22 6.88 -9.49
N LYS A 221 -5.37 6.19 -8.36
CA LYS A 221 -6.38 5.12 -8.17
C LYS A 221 -7.76 5.76 -8.01
N ARG A 222 -8.76 5.32 -8.80
CA ARG A 222 -10.09 5.95 -8.87
C ARG A 222 -11.24 4.97 -8.56
N GLY A 223 -10.95 3.89 -7.86
CA GLY A 223 -11.90 2.84 -7.50
C GLY A 223 -12.60 2.27 -8.72
N ALA A 224 -13.94 2.25 -8.74
CA ALA A 224 -14.72 1.72 -9.86
C ALA A 224 -14.51 2.49 -11.19
N ALA A 225 -13.98 3.71 -11.15
CA ALA A 225 -13.60 4.48 -12.34
C ALA A 225 -12.22 4.11 -12.90
N GLY A 226 -11.54 3.12 -12.31
CA GLY A 226 -10.25 2.63 -12.77
C GLY A 226 -9.07 3.44 -12.26
N ALA A 227 -8.18 3.86 -13.16
CA ALA A 227 -7.00 4.61 -12.83
C ALA A 227 -6.73 5.74 -13.84
N MET A 228 -5.93 6.72 -13.44
CA MET A 228 -5.36 7.74 -14.31
C MET A 228 -3.85 7.58 -14.28
N VAL A 229 -3.27 7.15 -15.40
CA VAL A 229 -1.81 7.08 -15.61
C VAL A 229 -1.32 8.42 -16.07
N ILE A 230 -0.25 8.92 -15.49
CA ILE A 230 0.40 10.21 -15.84
C ILE A 230 1.89 9.93 -15.99
N ASP A 231 2.42 10.24 -17.19
CA ASP A 231 3.83 10.14 -17.53
C ASP A 231 4.18 11.12 -18.66
N ASP A 232 5.34 10.97 -19.29
CA ASP A 232 5.79 11.84 -20.39
C ASP A 232 4.86 11.79 -21.62
N ALA A 233 4.02 10.75 -21.77
CA ALA A 233 3.02 10.62 -22.84
C ALA A 233 1.69 11.35 -22.51
N GLY A 234 1.56 11.94 -21.33
CA GLY A 234 0.38 12.67 -20.86
C GLY A 234 -0.44 11.92 -19.81
N ALA A 235 -1.69 12.34 -19.62
CA ALA A 235 -2.62 11.72 -18.68
C ALA A 235 -3.66 10.86 -19.43
N ARG A 236 -3.75 9.58 -19.07
CA ARG A 236 -4.61 8.59 -19.74
C ARG A 236 -5.44 7.81 -18.74
N ARG A 237 -6.68 7.48 -19.10
CA ARG A 237 -7.59 6.69 -18.26
C ARG A 237 -7.47 5.21 -18.59
N VAL A 238 -7.42 4.39 -17.54
CA VAL A 238 -7.50 2.93 -17.62
C VAL A 238 -8.75 2.50 -16.87
N ALA A 239 -9.63 1.71 -17.50
CA ALA A 239 -10.89 1.29 -16.91
C ALA A 239 -10.70 0.15 -15.90
N ALA A 240 -11.48 0.14 -14.82
CA ALA A 240 -11.57 -1.01 -13.92
C ALA A 240 -12.56 -2.06 -14.43
N PRO A 241 -12.35 -3.35 -14.14
CA PRO A 241 -13.36 -4.37 -14.36
C PRO A 241 -14.54 -4.18 -13.41
N ILE A 242 -15.75 -4.51 -13.88
CA ILE A 242 -16.97 -4.47 -13.08
C ILE A 242 -17.06 -5.77 -12.29
N VAL A 243 -17.06 -5.69 -10.97
CA VAL A 243 -17.17 -6.84 -10.06
C VAL A 243 -18.18 -6.57 -8.95
N PRO A 244 -18.79 -7.62 -8.36
CA PRO A 244 -19.55 -7.47 -7.12
C PRO A 244 -18.61 -7.05 -5.98
N VAL A 245 -18.85 -5.88 -5.39
CA VAL A 245 -18.05 -5.37 -4.28
C VAL A 245 -18.60 -5.89 -2.95
N ARG A 246 -17.76 -6.54 -2.16
CA ARG A 246 -18.05 -6.99 -0.79
C ARG A 246 -17.36 -6.14 0.26
N ASP A 247 -16.07 -5.85 0.03
CA ASP A 247 -15.26 -5.01 0.91
C ASP A 247 -14.18 -4.30 0.09
N THR A 248 -13.97 -3.02 0.32
CA THR A 248 -12.96 -2.22 -0.41
C THR A 248 -11.63 -2.11 0.34
N THR A 249 -11.52 -2.73 1.52
CA THR A 249 -10.30 -2.71 2.34
C THR A 249 -9.16 -3.40 1.60
N GLY A 250 -8.01 -2.75 1.52
CA GLY A 250 -6.83 -3.29 0.82
C GLY A 250 -6.86 -3.23 -0.70
N ALA A 251 -7.94 -2.70 -1.31
CA ALA A 251 -8.04 -2.62 -2.78
C ALA A 251 -6.96 -1.72 -3.40
N GLY A 252 -6.55 -0.64 -2.71
CA GLY A 252 -5.45 0.23 -3.11
C GLY A 252 -4.11 -0.49 -3.09
N ASP A 253 -3.85 -1.22 -2.01
CA ASP A 253 -2.61 -1.99 -1.82
C ASP A 253 -2.51 -3.14 -2.84
N ALA A 254 -3.63 -3.82 -3.12
CA ALA A 254 -3.71 -4.84 -4.16
C ALA A 254 -3.50 -4.24 -5.56
N PHE A 255 -4.05 -3.04 -5.83
CA PHE A 255 -3.78 -2.31 -7.06
C PHE A 255 -2.27 -2.04 -7.22
N ASP A 256 -1.63 -1.52 -6.18
CA ASP A 256 -0.20 -1.20 -6.20
C ASP A 256 0.62 -2.46 -6.49
N ALA A 257 0.27 -3.59 -5.88
CA ALA A 257 0.90 -4.88 -6.16
C ALA A 257 0.75 -5.30 -7.63
N GLY A 258 -0.45 -5.24 -8.19
CA GLY A 258 -0.73 -5.58 -9.59
C GLY A 258 0.03 -4.69 -10.55
N PHE A 259 0.04 -3.38 -10.30
CA PHE A 259 0.77 -2.39 -11.07
C PHE A 259 2.28 -2.65 -11.05
N LEU A 260 2.87 -2.81 -9.86
CA LEU A 260 4.30 -3.02 -9.68
C LEU A 260 4.77 -4.36 -10.25
N ALA A 261 4.00 -5.43 -10.06
CA ALA A 261 4.31 -6.73 -10.64
C ALA A 261 4.38 -6.68 -12.17
N ALA A 262 3.49 -5.91 -12.82
CA ALA A 262 3.48 -5.72 -14.26
C ALA A 262 4.65 -4.82 -14.74
N GLN A 263 4.90 -3.69 -14.06
CA GLN A 263 6.02 -2.79 -14.35
C GLN A 263 7.37 -3.52 -14.30
N LEU A 264 7.60 -4.36 -13.32
CA LEU A 264 8.84 -5.11 -13.16
C LEU A 264 9.02 -6.23 -14.18
N ARG A 265 7.96 -6.60 -14.90
CA ARG A 265 8.00 -7.46 -16.08
C ARG A 265 8.23 -6.70 -17.39
N GLY A 266 8.27 -5.36 -17.33
CA GLY A 266 8.52 -4.49 -18.48
C GLY A 266 7.26 -4.12 -19.28
N LEU A 267 6.05 -4.32 -18.73
CA LEU A 267 4.81 -3.88 -19.38
C LEU A 267 4.74 -2.34 -19.39
N SER A 268 3.99 -1.81 -20.34
CA SER A 268 3.71 -0.37 -20.40
C SER A 268 2.96 0.13 -19.15
N PRO A 269 3.02 1.43 -18.83
CA PRO A 269 2.28 1.99 -17.69
C PRO A 269 0.77 1.74 -17.75
N ASP A 270 0.17 1.77 -18.93
CA ASP A 270 -1.26 1.54 -19.12
C ASP A 270 -1.64 0.07 -18.88
N GLU A 271 -0.86 -0.88 -19.41
CA GLU A 271 -1.04 -2.31 -19.14
C GLU A 271 -0.83 -2.61 -17.65
N SER A 272 0.19 -2.00 -17.04
CA SER A 272 0.45 -2.15 -15.61
C SER A 272 -0.69 -1.63 -14.76
N ALA A 273 -1.28 -0.47 -15.12
CA ALA A 273 -2.46 0.04 -14.44
C ALA A 273 -3.69 -0.85 -14.63
N GLN A 274 -3.81 -1.53 -15.79
CA GLN A 274 -4.85 -2.52 -16.02
C GLN A 274 -4.70 -3.73 -15.07
N HIS A 275 -3.46 -4.25 -14.90
CA HIS A 275 -3.17 -5.29 -13.91
C HIS A 275 -3.46 -4.82 -12.48
N GLY A 276 -3.13 -3.56 -12.14
CA GLY A 276 -3.52 -2.94 -10.88
C GLY A 276 -5.03 -2.93 -10.66
N CYS A 277 -5.81 -2.50 -11.67
CA CYS A 277 -7.27 -2.51 -11.62
C CYS A 277 -7.84 -3.92 -11.38
N HIS A 278 -7.31 -4.95 -12.05
CA HIS A 278 -7.74 -6.33 -11.85
C HIS A 278 -7.41 -6.84 -10.44
N ALA A 279 -6.22 -6.55 -9.92
CA ALA A 279 -5.84 -6.96 -8.58
C ALA A 279 -6.69 -6.27 -7.49
N GLY A 280 -6.93 -4.96 -7.62
CA GLY A 280 -7.84 -4.23 -6.73
C GLY A 280 -9.27 -4.75 -6.78
N ALA A 281 -9.79 -5.08 -7.96
CA ALA A 281 -11.12 -5.66 -8.13
C ALA A 281 -11.24 -7.06 -7.51
N ALA A 282 -10.22 -7.91 -7.67
CA ALA A 282 -10.17 -9.22 -7.02
C ALA A 282 -10.22 -9.08 -5.49
N CYS A 283 -9.43 -8.17 -4.92
CA CYS A 283 -9.46 -7.86 -3.50
C CYS A 283 -10.86 -7.45 -3.03
N CYS A 284 -11.56 -6.59 -3.77
CA CYS A 284 -12.92 -6.16 -3.43
C CYS A 284 -13.98 -7.26 -3.44
N SER A 285 -13.71 -8.41 -4.05
CA SER A 285 -14.70 -9.50 -4.23
C SER A 285 -14.84 -10.40 -3.00
N ALA A 286 -14.02 -10.26 -1.97
CA ALA A 286 -14.07 -10.98 -0.71
C ALA A 286 -14.24 -10.02 0.49
N LEU A 287 -14.44 -10.57 1.69
CA LEU A 287 -14.43 -9.81 2.93
C LEU A 287 -13.02 -9.79 3.50
N GLY A 288 -12.58 -8.62 3.96
CA GLY A 288 -11.24 -8.42 4.50
C GLY A 288 -10.16 -8.26 3.43
N ALA A 289 -9.08 -7.56 3.80
CA ALA A 289 -8.05 -7.15 2.86
C ALA A 289 -7.23 -8.33 2.30
N LEU A 290 -7.03 -9.39 3.06
CA LEU A 290 -6.14 -10.50 2.67
C LEU A 290 -6.88 -11.64 1.96
N ASP A 291 -8.14 -11.93 2.31
CA ASP A 291 -8.84 -13.09 1.76
C ASP A 291 -9.10 -12.95 0.25
N GLY A 292 -9.37 -11.74 -0.24
CA GLY A 292 -9.52 -11.48 -1.67
C GLY A 292 -8.25 -11.71 -2.47
N LEU A 293 -7.07 -11.65 -1.83
CA LEU A 293 -5.80 -11.86 -2.49
C LEU A 293 -5.59 -13.33 -2.92
N PHE A 294 -6.28 -14.29 -2.31
CA PHE A 294 -6.22 -15.69 -2.76
C PHE A 294 -6.83 -15.88 -4.16
N LEU A 295 -7.60 -14.94 -4.67
CA LEU A 295 -8.11 -14.93 -6.04
C LEU A 295 -7.02 -14.50 -7.06
N LEU A 296 -5.92 -13.89 -6.60
CA LEU A 296 -4.80 -13.53 -7.44
C LEU A 296 -3.98 -14.77 -7.79
N SER A 297 -3.52 -14.84 -9.02
CA SER A 297 -2.61 -15.88 -9.51
C SER A 297 -1.50 -15.25 -10.37
N PRO A 298 -0.32 -15.87 -10.43
CA PRO A 298 0.70 -15.46 -11.39
C PRO A 298 0.11 -15.52 -12.82
N PRO A 299 0.50 -14.59 -13.71
CA PRO A 299 0.10 -14.66 -15.11
C PRO A 299 0.54 -16.00 -15.71
N THR A 300 -0.33 -16.58 -16.51
CA THR A 300 -0.01 -17.80 -17.29
C THR A 300 0.91 -17.43 -18.45
N HIS A 301 1.57 -18.43 -19.06
CA HIS A 301 2.43 -18.23 -20.24
C HIS A 301 1.68 -17.62 -21.44
N GLU A 302 0.33 -17.64 -21.43
CA GLU A 302 -0.53 -17.07 -22.48
C GLU A 302 -0.76 -15.55 -22.27
N ASP A 303 -0.48 -15.03 -21.08
CA ASP A 303 -0.66 -13.61 -20.72
C ASP A 303 0.61 -12.76 -20.93
N VAL A 304 1.68 -13.35 -21.43
CA VAL A 304 2.94 -12.67 -21.74
C VAL A 304 3.02 -12.48 -23.25
N PRO A 305 3.00 -11.23 -23.75
CA PRO A 305 3.09 -10.95 -25.18
C PRO A 305 4.42 -11.35 -25.79
#